data_c16f8e9562984a932d1b381ece79f2d4
#
_entry.id   c16f8e9562984a932d1b381ece79f2d4
#
_cell.length_a   1.000
_cell.length_b   1.000
_cell.length_c   1.000
_cell.angle_alpha   90.00
_cell.angle_beta   90.00
_cell.angle_gamma   90.00
#
_symmetry.space_group_name_H-M   'P 1'
#
loop_
_entity.id
_entity.type
_entity.pdbx_description
1 polymer ?
#
loop_
_entity_poly.entity_id
_entity_poly.type
_entity_poly.pdbx_seq_one_letter_code
_entity_poly.pdbx_strand_id
1 'polypeptide(L)'
;VIGAMKGAALLWLESPTNPCLDLADLPALISAAKKLTIGVGVDNTFATPLVQQPLAMGADIVMHSVTKFLAGHSDVVLGSLSTNDTALFKRLDEARRFNGSIPGPFEAWLALRGIRTFPIRFRAAESNAKELVVRLAQHAKVTKVRYPGFGAVVSFEVDGTAEQTQKVCESSLLITHATSLGGIESLWERRRRWALESPSVP
;
A
#
# COMPACT_ATOMS: atom_id res chain seq x y z
N VAL A 1 2.40 -11.02 -16.62
CA VAL A 1 1.92 -9.63 -16.82
C VAL A 1 2.19 -9.18 -18.24
N ILE A 2 3.46 -9.16 -18.74
CA ILE A 2 3.83 -8.63 -20.07
C ILE A 2 3.00 -9.30 -21.20
N GLY A 3 2.82 -10.61 -21.16
CA GLY A 3 2.01 -11.33 -22.18
C GLY A 3 0.53 -10.92 -22.21
N ALA A 4 0.00 -10.38 -21.12
CA ALA A 4 -1.40 -9.93 -21.02
C ALA A 4 -1.62 -8.47 -21.40
N MET A 5 -0.55 -7.72 -21.72
CA MET A 5 -0.66 -6.29 -22.05
C MET A 5 -1.22 -6.01 -23.43
N LYS A 6 -1.13 -6.97 -24.37
CA LYS A 6 -1.57 -6.76 -25.75
C LYS A 6 -3.06 -6.43 -25.81
N GLY A 7 -3.37 -5.24 -26.36
CA GLY A 7 -4.75 -4.74 -26.48
C GLY A 7 -5.29 -4.03 -25.23
N ALA A 8 -4.51 -3.95 -24.14
CA ALA A 8 -4.91 -3.18 -22.96
C ALA A 8 -4.77 -1.67 -23.22
N ALA A 9 -5.68 -0.88 -22.63
CA ALA A 9 -5.60 0.58 -22.63
C ALA A 9 -4.82 1.11 -21.43
N LEU A 10 -4.84 0.37 -20.31
CA LEU A 10 -4.22 0.76 -19.04
C LEU A 10 -3.60 -0.48 -18.39
N LEU A 11 -2.38 -0.31 -17.89
CA LEU A 11 -1.73 -1.20 -16.93
C LEU A 11 -1.81 -0.55 -15.55
N TRP A 12 -2.53 -1.20 -14.63
CA TRP A 12 -2.58 -0.77 -13.23
C TRP A 12 -1.77 -1.73 -12.39
N LEU A 13 -0.80 -1.20 -11.66
CA LEU A 13 0.14 -1.96 -10.83
C LEU A 13 -0.01 -1.57 -9.36
N GLU A 14 0.22 -2.52 -8.47
CA GLU A 14 0.41 -2.32 -7.04
C GLU A 14 1.72 -2.99 -6.64
N SER A 15 2.62 -2.25 -5.98
CA SER A 15 3.90 -2.79 -5.54
C SER A 15 4.45 -2.00 -4.35
N PRO A 16 4.65 -2.66 -3.18
CA PRO A 16 4.34 -4.06 -2.86
C PRO A 16 2.84 -4.39 -2.89
N THR A 17 2.49 -5.66 -3.15
CA THR A 17 1.10 -6.13 -3.15
C THR A 17 0.55 -6.32 -1.74
N ASN A 18 -0.78 -6.24 -1.58
CA ASN A 18 -1.48 -6.53 -0.33
C ASN A 18 -2.24 -7.87 -0.45
N PRO A 19 -2.05 -8.86 0.43
CA PRO A 19 -1.21 -8.85 1.64
C PRO A 19 0.16 -9.53 1.50
N CYS A 20 0.48 -10.07 0.31
CA CYS A 20 1.65 -10.93 0.12
C CYS A 20 2.97 -10.16 0.08
N LEU A 21 2.93 -8.83 -0.10
CA LEU A 21 4.08 -7.94 -0.18
C LEU A 21 5.05 -8.28 -1.32
N ASP A 22 4.52 -8.89 -2.39
CA ASP A 22 5.29 -9.18 -3.58
C ASP A 22 5.68 -7.89 -4.31
N LEU A 23 6.90 -7.87 -4.82
CA LEU A 23 7.42 -6.74 -5.59
C LEU A 23 7.29 -6.98 -7.08
N ALA A 24 6.76 -6.00 -7.80
CA ALA A 24 6.78 -5.96 -9.25
C ALA A 24 8.06 -5.25 -9.74
N ASP A 25 8.64 -5.73 -10.83
CA ASP A 25 9.69 -5.01 -11.55
C ASP A 25 9.05 -3.83 -12.31
N LEU A 26 8.81 -2.73 -11.58
CA LEU A 26 8.14 -1.55 -12.14
C LEU A 26 8.88 -0.98 -13.36
N PRO A 27 10.21 -0.78 -13.35
CA PRO A 27 10.93 -0.28 -14.51
C PRO A 27 10.71 -1.13 -15.77
N ALA A 28 10.81 -2.45 -15.64
CA ALA A 28 10.61 -3.36 -16.77
C ALA A 28 9.16 -3.36 -17.27
N LEU A 29 8.18 -3.39 -16.35
CA LEU A 29 6.76 -3.39 -16.70
C LEU A 29 6.32 -2.07 -17.33
N ILE A 30 6.76 -0.93 -16.77
CA ILE A 30 6.49 0.40 -17.32
C ILE A 30 7.10 0.52 -18.73
N SER A 31 8.36 0.12 -18.89
CA SER A 31 9.04 0.15 -20.21
C SER A 31 8.30 -0.72 -21.24
N ALA A 32 7.85 -1.91 -20.86
CA ALA A 32 7.09 -2.79 -21.74
C ALA A 32 5.74 -2.19 -22.14
N ALA A 33 5.00 -1.59 -21.20
CA ALA A 33 3.72 -0.94 -21.45
C ALA A 33 3.88 0.27 -22.40
N LYS A 34 4.92 1.08 -22.17
CA LYS A 34 5.21 2.26 -23.03
C LYS A 34 5.51 1.88 -24.47
N LYS A 35 6.22 0.78 -24.73
CA LYS A 35 6.46 0.26 -26.10
C LYS A 35 5.16 -0.14 -26.81
N LEU A 36 4.11 -0.44 -26.06
CA LEU A 36 2.78 -0.77 -26.59
C LEU A 36 1.80 0.41 -26.56
N THR A 37 2.25 1.60 -26.18
CA THR A 37 1.43 2.82 -26.04
C THR A 37 0.31 2.65 -25.01
N ILE A 38 0.56 1.86 -23.94
CA ILE A 38 -0.38 1.59 -22.87
C ILE A 38 -0.12 2.58 -21.74
N GLY A 39 -1.19 3.20 -21.21
CA GLY A 39 -1.12 4.05 -20.02
C GLY A 39 -0.73 3.23 -18.78
N VAL A 40 0.05 3.81 -17.87
CA VAL A 40 0.52 3.12 -16.66
C VAL A 40 0.11 3.89 -15.41
N GLY A 41 -0.67 3.25 -14.54
CA GLY A 41 -0.98 3.69 -13.19
C GLY A 41 -0.30 2.79 -12.16
N VAL A 42 0.18 3.37 -11.07
CA VAL A 42 0.80 2.63 -9.97
C VAL A 42 0.19 3.04 -8.65
N ASP A 43 -0.38 2.08 -7.92
CA ASP A 43 -0.67 2.26 -6.50
C ASP A 43 0.64 2.12 -5.72
N ASN A 44 1.08 3.24 -5.16
CA ASN A 44 2.34 3.36 -4.44
C ASN A 44 2.12 3.51 -2.92
N THR A 45 0.96 3.13 -2.43
CA THR A 45 0.54 3.36 -1.04
C THR A 45 1.52 2.75 -0.05
N PHE A 46 1.94 1.49 -0.24
CA PHE A 46 2.80 0.78 0.71
C PHE A 46 4.26 1.25 0.66
N ALA A 47 4.79 1.47 -0.55
CA ALA A 47 6.15 1.96 -0.71
C ALA A 47 6.29 3.41 -0.28
N THR A 48 5.27 4.24 -0.52
CA THR A 48 5.27 5.68 -0.32
C THR A 48 6.28 6.43 -1.21
N PRO A 49 6.19 7.75 -1.38
CA PRO A 49 7.15 8.50 -2.18
C PRO A 49 8.56 8.58 -1.57
N LEU A 50 8.74 8.15 -0.31
CA LEU A 50 10.07 8.11 0.32
C LEU A 50 10.92 6.93 -0.18
N VAL A 51 10.28 5.84 -0.60
CA VAL A 51 10.96 4.62 -1.02
C VAL A 51 10.91 4.46 -2.54
N GLN A 52 9.76 4.72 -3.14
CA GLN A 52 9.52 4.44 -4.56
C GLN A 52 8.85 5.62 -5.24
N GLN A 53 9.35 6.00 -6.40
CA GLN A 53 8.88 7.16 -7.18
C GLN A 53 8.51 6.75 -8.62
N PRO A 54 7.32 6.15 -8.84
CA PRO A 54 6.97 5.57 -10.14
C PRO A 54 6.88 6.60 -11.27
N LEU A 55 6.54 7.88 -11.00
CA LEU A 55 6.59 8.94 -12.03
C LEU A 55 8.00 9.13 -12.59
N ALA A 56 9.03 9.04 -11.74
CA ALA A 56 10.41 9.11 -12.19
C ALA A 56 10.84 7.87 -13.02
N MET A 57 10.13 6.75 -12.83
CA MET A 57 10.31 5.51 -13.60
C MET A 57 9.54 5.52 -14.92
N GLY A 58 8.71 6.55 -15.18
CA GLY A 58 7.94 6.72 -16.40
C GLY A 58 6.46 6.32 -16.32
N ALA A 59 5.92 6.07 -15.15
CA ALA A 59 4.47 5.90 -14.97
C ALA A 59 3.72 7.20 -15.30
N ASP A 60 2.48 7.10 -15.79
CA ASP A 60 1.64 8.25 -16.11
C ASP A 60 0.92 8.79 -14.89
N ILE A 61 0.50 7.88 -14.01
CA ILE A 61 -0.26 8.19 -12.81
C ILE A 61 0.33 7.42 -11.62
N VAL A 62 0.44 8.10 -10.49
CA VAL A 62 0.72 7.48 -9.21
C VAL A 62 -0.44 7.75 -8.26
N MET A 63 -0.97 6.69 -7.68
CA MET A 63 -2.00 6.75 -6.66
C MET A 63 -1.40 6.51 -5.27
N HIS A 64 -1.90 7.23 -4.29
CA HIS A 64 -1.71 6.93 -2.88
C HIS A 64 -3.04 6.98 -2.15
N SER A 65 -3.31 5.96 -1.34
CA SER A 65 -4.27 6.10 -0.26
C SER A 65 -3.67 7.01 0.80
N VAL A 66 -4.04 8.28 0.77
CA VAL A 66 -3.60 9.29 1.76
C VAL A 66 -4.03 8.91 3.15
N THR A 67 -5.17 8.21 3.28
CA THR A 67 -5.68 7.56 4.49
C THR A 67 -4.62 6.80 5.27
N LYS A 68 -3.64 6.22 4.58
CA LYS A 68 -2.60 5.37 5.16
C LYS A 68 -1.44 6.23 5.70
N PHE A 69 -0.24 5.98 5.28
CA PHE A 69 0.98 6.62 5.81
C PHE A 69 1.03 8.14 5.65
N LEU A 70 0.47 8.69 4.57
CA LEU A 70 0.59 10.12 4.29
C LEU A 70 -0.13 10.96 5.36
N ALA A 71 -1.40 10.67 5.64
CA ALA A 71 -2.12 11.28 6.77
C ALA A 71 -1.65 10.70 8.10
N GLY A 72 -1.65 9.37 8.23
CA GLY A 72 -0.96 8.60 9.25
C GLY A 72 -1.49 8.75 10.68
N HIS A 73 -2.75 9.15 10.88
CA HIS A 73 -3.36 9.35 12.19
C HIS A 73 -4.74 8.68 12.33
N SER A 74 -5.13 7.84 11.38
CA SER A 74 -6.41 7.10 11.38
C SER A 74 -7.66 7.99 11.48
N ASP A 75 -7.56 9.25 11.05
CA ASP A 75 -8.54 10.32 11.24
C ASP A 75 -9.10 10.89 9.93
N VAL A 76 -8.65 10.40 8.77
CA VAL A 76 -9.12 10.87 7.46
C VAL A 76 -9.16 9.75 6.43
N VAL A 77 -10.17 9.77 5.57
CA VAL A 77 -10.26 8.91 4.38
C VAL A 77 -10.07 9.79 3.15
N LEU A 78 -8.95 9.60 2.45
CA LEU A 78 -8.58 10.42 1.32
C LEU A 78 -7.66 9.65 0.36
N GLY A 79 -7.81 9.91 -0.94
CA GLY A 79 -6.91 9.45 -2.00
C GLY A 79 -6.21 10.61 -2.70
N SER A 80 -5.09 10.32 -3.35
CA SER A 80 -4.44 11.26 -4.26
C SER A 80 -4.01 10.58 -5.54
N LEU A 81 -4.11 11.32 -6.64
CA LEU A 81 -3.53 10.98 -7.93
C LEU A 81 -2.50 12.04 -8.29
N SER A 82 -1.34 11.62 -8.71
CA SER A 82 -0.25 12.50 -9.16
C SER A 82 0.15 12.14 -10.58
N THR A 83 0.42 13.16 -11.41
CA THR A 83 0.91 12.99 -12.78
C THR A 83 1.79 14.17 -13.17
N ASN A 84 2.74 13.94 -14.08
CA ASN A 84 3.56 14.99 -14.69
C ASN A 84 2.95 15.52 -16.01
N ASP A 85 1.87 14.88 -16.51
CA ASP A 85 1.19 15.27 -17.75
C ASP A 85 0.07 16.27 -17.46
N THR A 86 0.20 17.49 -17.97
CA THR A 86 -0.77 18.58 -17.78
C THR A 86 -2.15 18.27 -18.42
N ALA A 87 -2.18 17.56 -19.54
CA ALA A 87 -3.43 17.21 -20.20
C ALA A 87 -4.16 16.12 -19.38
N LEU A 88 -3.42 15.13 -18.91
CA LEU A 88 -3.95 14.10 -18.03
C LEU A 88 -4.42 14.70 -16.70
N PHE A 89 -3.65 15.63 -16.09
CA PHE A 89 -4.06 16.36 -14.90
C PHE A 89 -5.42 17.03 -15.07
N LYS A 90 -5.63 17.76 -16.17
CA LYS A 90 -6.92 18.43 -16.43
C LYS A 90 -8.08 17.45 -16.50
N ARG A 91 -7.89 16.31 -17.16
CA ARG A 91 -8.91 15.25 -17.26
C ARG A 91 -9.22 14.63 -15.89
N LEU A 92 -8.19 14.35 -15.07
CA LEU A 92 -8.36 13.82 -13.71
C LEU A 92 -9.06 14.83 -12.80
N ASP A 93 -8.70 16.10 -12.88
CA ASP A 93 -9.35 17.17 -12.10
C ASP A 93 -10.81 17.38 -12.51
N GLU A 94 -11.11 17.32 -13.79
CA GLU A 94 -12.48 17.36 -14.31
C GLU A 94 -13.29 16.16 -13.83
N ALA A 95 -12.74 14.94 -13.94
CA ALA A 95 -13.39 13.73 -13.44
C ALA A 95 -13.65 13.80 -11.92
N ARG A 96 -12.69 14.29 -11.14
CA ARG A 96 -12.83 14.51 -9.71
C ARG A 96 -14.02 15.42 -9.39
N ARG A 97 -14.16 16.54 -10.10
CA ARG A 97 -15.23 17.50 -9.89
C ARG A 97 -16.61 16.96 -10.29
N PHE A 98 -16.71 16.36 -11.48
CA PHE A 98 -18.01 15.85 -11.97
C PHE A 98 -18.48 14.61 -11.25
N ASN A 99 -17.58 13.75 -10.78
CA ASN A 99 -17.95 12.56 -10.02
C ASN A 99 -18.10 12.82 -8.50
N GLY A 100 -17.87 14.04 -8.04
CA GLY A 100 -18.05 14.40 -6.64
C GLY A 100 -16.94 13.87 -5.70
N SER A 101 -15.82 13.39 -6.23
CA SER A 101 -14.69 12.92 -5.42
C SER A 101 -13.86 14.08 -4.85
N ILE A 102 -14.53 14.99 -4.15
CA ILE A 102 -13.97 16.23 -3.62
C ILE A 102 -13.87 16.12 -2.11
N PRO A 103 -12.67 16.18 -1.52
CA PRO A 103 -12.54 16.23 -0.07
C PRO A 103 -13.07 17.55 0.48
N GLY A 104 -13.58 17.52 1.70
CA GLY A 104 -13.84 18.73 2.44
C GLY A 104 -12.55 19.45 2.85
N PRO A 105 -12.63 20.73 3.22
CA PRO A 105 -11.46 21.49 3.64
C PRO A 105 -10.82 20.93 4.92
N PHE A 106 -11.60 20.32 5.79
CA PHE A 106 -11.11 19.70 7.02
C PHE A 106 -10.28 18.46 6.74
N GLU A 107 -10.74 17.57 5.87
CA GLU A 107 -10.00 16.38 5.42
C GLU A 107 -8.70 16.77 4.73
N ALA A 108 -8.75 17.80 3.87
CA ALA A 108 -7.54 18.31 3.21
C ALA A 108 -6.53 18.89 4.23
N TRP A 109 -7.02 19.59 5.24
CA TRP A 109 -6.18 20.14 6.32
C TRP A 109 -5.54 19.04 7.17
N LEU A 110 -6.31 18.00 7.57
CA LEU A 110 -5.78 16.84 8.30
C LEU A 110 -4.68 16.14 7.50
N ALA A 111 -4.90 15.91 6.21
CA ALA A 111 -3.92 15.30 5.32
C ALA A 111 -2.63 16.15 5.24
N LEU A 112 -2.73 17.46 5.03
CA LEU A 112 -1.59 18.37 5.01
C LEU A 112 -0.83 18.39 6.34
N ARG A 113 -1.56 18.35 7.46
CA ARG A 113 -0.96 18.27 8.79
C ARG A 113 -0.20 16.97 8.97
N GLY A 114 -0.79 15.85 8.57
CA GLY A 114 -0.15 14.52 8.64
C GLY A 114 1.11 14.41 7.80
N ILE A 115 1.09 14.93 6.57
CA ILE A 115 2.24 14.90 5.66
C ILE A 115 3.48 15.59 6.25
N ARG A 116 3.32 16.62 7.07
CA ARG A 116 4.45 17.34 7.69
C ARG A 116 5.32 16.46 8.59
N THR A 117 4.75 15.45 9.21
CA THR A 117 5.46 14.49 10.07
C THR A 117 5.69 13.13 9.41
N PHE A 118 5.17 12.94 8.20
CA PHE A 118 5.22 11.67 7.49
C PHE A 118 6.64 11.06 7.42
N PRO A 119 7.70 11.78 7.02
CA PRO A 119 9.02 11.18 6.92
C PRO A 119 9.56 10.64 8.24
N ILE A 120 9.26 11.30 9.35
CA ILE A 120 9.70 10.88 10.69
C ILE A 120 8.93 9.63 11.11
N ARG A 121 7.61 9.67 10.99
CA ARG A 121 6.73 8.55 11.35
C ARG A 121 7.04 7.29 10.53
N PHE A 122 7.20 7.46 9.21
CA PHE A 122 7.46 6.34 8.31
C PHE A 122 8.81 5.68 8.61
N ARG A 123 9.88 6.46 8.84
CA ARG A 123 11.20 5.92 9.19
C ARG A 123 11.18 5.17 10.51
N ALA A 124 10.49 5.69 11.53
CA ALA A 124 10.35 5.02 12.81
C ALA A 124 9.60 3.70 12.66
N ALA A 125 8.46 3.70 11.93
CA ALA A 125 7.69 2.50 11.66
C ALA A 125 8.47 1.45 10.83
N GLU A 126 9.24 1.90 9.83
CA GLU A 126 10.11 1.02 9.04
C GLU A 126 11.22 0.38 9.91
N SER A 127 11.83 1.15 10.79
CA SER A 127 12.83 0.62 11.72
C SER A 127 12.25 -0.45 12.63
N ASN A 128 11.05 -0.21 13.17
CA ASN A 128 10.33 -1.18 13.98
C ASN A 128 9.96 -2.44 13.17
N ALA A 129 9.52 -2.28 11.93
CA ALA A 129 9.18 -3.39 11.05
C ALA A 129 10.40 -4.29 10.78
N LYS A 130 11.57 -3.70 10.51
CA LYS A 130 12.82 -4.45 10.31
C LYS A 130 13.21 -5.27 11.53
N GLU A 131 13.06 -4.71 12.72
CA GLU A 131 13.32 -5.43 13.97
C GLU A 131 12.30 -6.57 14.19
N LEU A 132 11.03 -6.31 13.94
CA LEU A 132 9.97 -7.33 14.01
C LEU A 132 10.22 -8.48 13.05
N VAL A 133 10.66 -8.22 11.83
CA VAL A 133 11.01 -9.25 10.83
C VAL A 133 12.06 -10.20 11.39
N VAL A 134 13.12 -9.68 12.01
CA VAL A 134 14.19 -10.50 12.62
C VAL A 134 13.64 -11.38 13.73
N ARG A 135 12.83 -10.82 14.64
CA ARG A 135 12.25 -11.56 15.76
C ARG A 135 11.24 -12.61 15.30
N LEU A 136 10.37 -12.26 14.37
CA LEU A 136 9.36 -13.17 13.82
C LEU A 136 10.02 -14.34 13.07
N ALA A 137 11.07 -14.10 12.32
CA ALA A 137 11.81 -15.14 11.61
C ALA A 137 12.48 -16.19 12.54
N GLN A 138 12.72 -15.81 13.79
CA GLN A 138 13.29 -16.70 14.82
C GLN A 138 12.22 -17.37 15.68
N HIS A 139 10.96 -17.01 15.55
CA HIS A 139 9.90 -17.50 16.42
C HIS A 139 9.42 -18.88 15.97
N ALA A 140 9.43 -19.87 16.90
CA ALA A 140 9.13 -21.27 16.59
C ALA A 140 7.74 -21.54 16.00
N LYS A 141 6.78 -20.63 16.18
CA LYS A 141 5.43 -20.73 15.64
C LYS A 141 5.20 -19.92 14.38
N VAL A 142 6.21 -19.26 13.85
CA VAL A 142 6.14 -18.53 12.58
C VAL A 142 6.78 -19.38 11.50
N THR A 143 6.00 -19.71 10.47
CA THR A 143 6.46 -20.59 9.39
C THR A 143 7.01 -19.79 8.21
N LYS A 144 6.55 -18.56 8.05
CA LYS A 144 7.02 -17.68 6.96
C LYS A 144 6.85 -16.22 7.35
N VAL A 145 7.84 -15.40 7.00
CA VAL A 145 7.77 -13.94 7.10
C VAL A 145 7.94 -13.35 5.71
N ARG A 146 7.07 -12.42 5.34
CA ARG A 146 7.15 -11.65 4.09
C ARG A 146 7.41 -10.19 4.43
N TYR A 147 8.45 -9.66 3.82
CA TYR A 147 8.84 -8.26 3.95
C TYR A 147 9.65 -7.85 2.72
N PRO A 148 9.30 -6.75 2.05
CA PRO A 148 9.97 -6.36 0.81
C PRO A 148 11.36 -5.74 1.01
N GLY A 149 11.85 -5.66 2.25
CA GLY A 149 13.12 -5.02 2.60
C GLY A 149 12.99 -3.55 2.99
N PHE A 150 11.80 -2.99 2.84
CA PHE A 150 11.47 -1.59 3.17
C PHE A 150 10.02 -1.45 3.64
N GLY A 151 9.69 -0.27 4.20
CA GLY A 151 8.34 0.06 4.61
C GLY A 151 7.96 -0.49 5.98
N ALA A 152 6.70 -0.29 6.36
CA ALA A 152 6.23 -0.54 7.71
C ALA A 152 5.17 -1.66 7.79
N VAL A 153 4.97 -2.41 6.72
CA VAL A 153 4.04 -3.55 6.68
C VAL A 153 4.83 -4.85 6.67
N VAL A 154 4.47 -5.76 7.57
CA VAL A 154 5.02 -7.11 7.67
C VAL A 154 3.87 -8.10 7.55
N SER A 155 4.02 -9.12 6.74
CA SER A 155 3.08 -10.23 6.63
C SER A 155 3.77 -11.52 7.08
N PHE A 156 3.08 -12.37 7.84
CA PHE A 156 3.67 -13.61 8.29
C PHE A 156 2.61 -14.70 8.47
N GLU A 157 3.05 -15.95 8.40
CA GLU A 157 2.22 -17.13 8.59
C GLU A 157 2.55 -17.79 9.95
N VAL A 158 1.50 -18.20 10.64
CA VAL A 158 1.60 -18.86 11.95
C VAL A 158 1.26 -20.35 11.80
N ASP A 159 2.06 -21.22 12.42
CA ASP A 159 1.75 -22.64 12.53
C ASP A 159 0.52 -22.84 13.44
N GLY A 160 -0.60 -23.21 12.83
CA GLY A 160 -1.86 -23.41 13.54
C GLY A 160 -3.09 -23.32 12.63
N THR A 161 -4.26 -23.51 13.25
CA THR A 161 -5.54 -23.37 12.54
C THR A 161 -5.95 -21.89 12.36
N ALA A 162 -6.94 -21.66 11.51
CA ALA A 162 -7.52 -20.32 11.32
C ALA A 162 -8.04 -19.74 12.65
N GLU A 163 -8.67 -20.55 13.49
CA GLU A 163 -9.20 -20.13 14.79
C GLU A 163 -8.06 -19.78 15.77
N GLN A 164 -6.97 -20.55 15.76
CA GLN A 164 -5.80 -20.26 16.58
C GLN A 164 -5.14 -18.95 16.16
N THR A 165 -4.98 -18.73 14.84
CA THR A 165 -4.43 -17.49 14.31
C THR A 165 -5.34 -16.29 14.63
N GLN A 166 -6.66 -16.46 14.52
CA GLN A 166 -7.63 -15.44 14.93
C GLN A 166 -7.47 -15.06 16.41
N LYS A 167 -7.34 -16.04 17.30
CA LYS A 167 -7.11 -15.81 18.73
C LYS A 167 -5.81 -15.05 19.00
N VAL A 168 -4.75 -15.28 18.21
CA VAL A 168 -3.51 -14.49 18.32
C VAL A 168 -3.80 -13.02 18.08
N CYS A 169 -4.56 -12.71 17.02
CA CYS A 169 -4.91 -11.31 16.70
C CYS A 169 -5.79 -10.67 17.81
N GLU A 170 -6.67 -11.44 18.43
CA GLU A 170 -7.61 -10.95 19.44
C GLU A 170 -7.03 -10.84 20.85
N SER A 171 -5.94 -11.55 21.13
CA SER A 171 -5.38 -11.65 22.50
C SER A 171 -4.32 -10.58 22.81
N SER A 172 -3.88 -9.82 21.84
CA SER A 172 -2.85 -8.81 22.07
C SER A 172 -3.40 -7.61 22.84
N LEU A 173 -2.64 -7.14 23.82
CA LEU A 173 -2.92 -5.92 24.57
C LEU A 173 -2.22 -4.68 23.96
N LEU A 174 -1.26 -4.88 23.07
CA LEU A 174 -0.44 -3.80 22.49
C LEU A 174 -0.80 -3.51 21.04
N ILE A 175 -1.17 -4.55 20.28
CA ILE A 175 -1.48 -4.43 18.85
C ILE A 175 -2.99 -4.56 18.70
N THR A 176 -3.63 -3.56 18.15
CA THR A 176 -5.08 -3.55 17.94
C THR A 176 -5.46 -4.50 16.80
N HIS A 177 -6.42 -5.40 17.04
CA HIS A 177 -7.01 -6.21 15.98
C HIS A 177 -8.00 -5.36 15.18
N ALA A 178 -7.54 -4.85 14.07
CA ALA A 178 -8.33 -4.01 13.17
C ALA A 178 -7.78 -4.08 11.75
N THR A 179 -8.65 -3.85 10.77
CA THR A 179 -8.25 -3.64 9.39
C THR A 179 -7.65 -2.25 9.20
N SER A 180 -6.98 -2.03 8.10
CA SER A 180 -6.25 -0.81 7.74
C SER A 180 -4.80 -0.83 8.24
N LEU A 181 -4.07 0.26 7.96
CA LEU A 181 -2.65 0.39 8.28
C LEU A 181 -2.18 1.84 8.10
N GLY A 182 -0.96 2.13 8.52
CA GLY A 182 -0.28 3.40 8.24
C GLY A 182 -0.56 4.52 9.24
N GLY A 183 -1.37 4.26 10.27
CA GLY A 183 -1.53 5.13 11.43
C GLY A 183 -0.31 5.08 12.36
N ILE A 184 -0.41 5.82 13.47
CA ILE A 184 0.60 5.79 14.55
C ILE A 184 0.45 4.55 15.44
N GLU A 185 -0.71 3.87 15.35
CA GLU A 185 -1.03 2.65 16.09
C GLU A 185 -0.39 1.44 15.42
N SER A 186 -0.09 0.41 16.22
CA SER A 186 0.22 -0.91 15.71
C SER A 186 -1.07 -1.70 15.52
N LEU A 187 -1.31 -2.10 14.29
CA LEU A 187 -2.50 -2.87 13.90
C LEU A 187 -2.10 -4.19 13.28
N TRP A 188 -2.93 -5.19 13.45
CA TRP A 188 -2.86 -6.43 12.71
C TRP A 188 -4.22 -7.05 12.45
N GLU A 189 -4.31 -7.91 11.45
CA GLU A 189 -5.48 -8.70 11.16
C GLU A 189 -5.08 -10.04 10.55
N ARG A 190 -5.90 -11.07 10.81
CA ARG A 190 -5.80 -12.31 10.07
C ARG A 190 -6.41 -12.11 8.69
N ARG A 191 -5.65 -12.38 7.64
CA ARG A 191 -6.11 -12.40 6.26
C ARG A 191 -6.80 -13.73 5.94
N ARG A 192 -7.37 -13.86 4.74
CA ARG A 192 -8.13 -15.05 4.30
C ARG A 192 -9.31 -15.40 5.21
N ARG A 193 -9.96 -14.38 5.74
CA ARG A 193 -11.19 -14.52 6.54
C ARG A 193 -12.46 -14.29 5.72
N TRP A 194 -12.32 -13.77 4.52
CA TRP A 194 -13.42 -13.49 3.62
C TRP A 194 -13.46 -14.52 2.49
N ALA A 195 -14.67 -15.01 2.13
CA ALA A 195 -14.84 -16.00 1.08
C ALA A 195 -14.35 -15.55 -0.30
N LEU A 196 -14.28 -14.25 -0.53
CA LEU A 196 -13.81 -13.64 -1.77
C LEU A 196 -12.28 -13.43 -1.84
N GLU A 197 -11.56 -13.66 -0.76
CA GLU A 197 -10.10 -13.56 -0.79
C GLU A 197 -9.51 -14.71 -1.62
N SER A 198 -8.53 -14.37 -2.45
CA SER A 198 -7.87 -15.36 -3.31
C SER A 198 -7.31 -16.54 -2.50
N PRO A 199 -7.44 -17.78 -3.00
CA PRO A 199 -6.77 -18.95 -2.39
C PRO A 199 -5.25 -18.81 -2.27
N SER A 200 -4.63 -17.91 -3.06
CA SER A 200 -3.20 -17.61 -2.99
C SER A 200 -2.81 -16.75 -1.78
N VAL A 201 -3.79 -16.12 -1.12
CA VAL A 201 -3.57 -15.41 0.15
C VAL A 201 -3.47 -16.45 1.26
N PRO A 202 -2.39 -16.50 2.00
CA PRO A 202 -2.18 -17.47 3.08
C PRO A 202 -3.09 -17.24 4.27
#